data_e46624d2468a3552535eda916b526690
#
_entry.id   e46624d2468a3552535eda916b526690
#
_cell.length_a   1.000
_cell.length_b   1.000
_cell.length_c   1.000
_cell.angle_alpha   90.00
_cell.angle_beta   90.00
_cell.angle_gamma   90.00
#
_symmetry.space_group_name_H-M   'P 1'
#
loop_
_entity.id
_entity.type
_entity.pdbx_description
1 polymer ?
#
loop_
_entity_poly.entity_id
_entity_poly.type
_entity_poly.pdbx_seq_one_letter_code
_entity_poly.pdbx_strand_id
1 'polypeptide(L)'
;EIPGFGTLGFTVPELAPVGNLLETFSPGLGGASALVFGPDGTIEDSYRILQNTTFNCAGVITPWKTWLSCEEIPTGLVWECDPFGIQAARPLPALGLFSHEAVAIDSERRVFYMTEDMPDGRFYRWVPTAGDWPAGAPRANMNQGLLQVLKVEGDVANALNGPVRYSWVNAANPNAPQTENRLPDTAVFDGGEGVWYQNDRVFFATKGDDRLWMLNTTAQTIEVVYDMATATAPNNILSGVDNITMTPFGEVLVAEDGGSMQVVVVYPDGKLVPLLQIVGQDQSEIAGIAFSPDGKRMYFTSDRGGPNGQGGYGLGLGMLYELMIPDTLPNA
;
A
#
# COMPACT_ATOMS: atom_id res chain seq x y z
N GLU A 1 14.83 23.36 -0.96
CA GLU A 1 13.94 22.81 -2.00
C GLU A 1 14.71 22.81 -3.31
N ILE A 2 14.96 21.63 -3.88
CA ILE A 2 15.45 21.52 -5.26
C ILE A 2 14.18 21.38 -6.12
N PRO A 3 13.79 22.35 -6.89
CA PRO A 3 12.61 22.24 -7.76
C PRO A 3 12.86 21.18 -8.84
N GLY A 4 11.97 20.23 -8.99
CA GLY A 4 11.92 19.32 -10.13
C GLY A 4 12.37 17.88 -9.92
N PHE A 5 12.68 17.44 -8.70
CA PHE A 5 13.01 16.04 -8.43
C PHE A 5 11.86 15.32 -7.73
N GLY A 6 11.24 14.38 -8.41
CA GLY A 6 10.40 13.37 -7.80
C GLY A 6 11.23 12.11 -7.54
N THR A 7 11.34 11.70 -6.28
CA THR A 7 11.92 10.39 -5.94
C THR A 7 10.78 9.41 -5.77
N LEU A 8 10.73 8.41 -6.63
CA LEU A 8 9.81 7.29 -6.52
C LEU A 8 10.59 6.11 -5.93
N GLY A 9 10.15 5.64 -4.77
CA GLY A 9 10.63 4.38 -4.23
C GLY A 9 9.85 3.26 -4.89
N PHE A 10 10.55 2.33 -5.52
CA PHE A 10 9.96 1.11 -6.04
C PHE A 10 10.49 -0.08 -5.28
N THR A 11 9.61 -0.97 -4.90
CA THR A 11 9.98 -2.32 -4.55
C THR A 11 10.42 -2.99 -5.85
N VAL A 12 11.65 -3.47 -5.91
CA VAL A 12 12.04 -4.36 -7.00
C VAL A 12 11.61 -5.73 -6.57
N PRO A 13 10.63 -6.34 -7.26
CA PRO A 13 10.35 -7.74 -7.01
C PRO A 13 11.66 -8.47 -7.20
N GLU A 14 12.04 -9.21 -6.21
CA GLU A 14 13.12 -10.13 -6.33
C GLU A 14 12.84 -11.06 -7.49
N LEU A 15 13.89 -11.49 -8.18
CA LEU A 15 13.86 -12.64 -9.08
C LEU A 15 13.07 -13.77 -8.39
N ALA A 16 11.76 -13.80 -8.57
CA ALA A 16 10.93 -14.90 -8.13
C ALA A 16 11.01 -15.99 -9.18
N PRO A 17 11.81 -17.00 -8.97
CA PRO A 17 11.80 -18.14 -9.85
C PRO A 17 10.85 -19.17 -9.26
N VAL A 18 9.81 -19.45 -9.99
CA VAL A 18 9.04 -20.68 -9.87
C VAL A 18 8.45 -20.91 -8.47
N GLY A 19 7.35 -20.22 -8.16
CA GLY A 19 6.45 -20.58 -7.08
C GLY A 19 7.09 -20.66 -5.68
N ASN A 20 6.30 -20.62 -4.66
CA ASN A 20 6.61 -20.62 -3.22
C ASN A 20 7.84 -21.42 -2.70
N LEU A 21 8.51 -22.20 -3.55
CA LEU A 21 9.66 -23.01 -3.15
C LEU A 21 10.96 -22.20 -3.01
N LEU A 22 11.17 -21.16 -3.81
CA LEU A 22 12.40 -20.36 -3.72
C LEU A 22 12.31 -19.27 -2.66
N GLU A 23 11.13 -18.77 -2.43
CA GLU A 23 10.81 -17.84 -1.35
C GLU A 23 11.21 -18.40 0.02
N THR A 24 10.97 -19.68 0.23
CA THR A 24 11.38 -20.39 1.46
C THR A 24 12.90 -20.59 1.54
N PHE A 25 13.61 -20.56 0.41
CA PHE A 25 15.04 -20.91 0.34
C PHE A 25 15.99 -19.74 0.10
N SER A 26 15.49 -18.54 -0.13
CA SER A 26 16.34 -17.37 -0.41
C SER A 26 15.95 -16.11 0.37
N PRO A 27 15.83 -16.19 1.72
CA PRO A 27 15.60 -14.99 2.51
C PRO A 27 16.75 -14.00 2.32
N GLY A 28 16.42 -12.71 2.28
CA GLY A 28 17.43 -11.66 2.18
C GLY A 28 17.81 -11.23 0.77
N LEU A 29 17.06 -11.64 -0.25
CA LEU A 29 17.28 -11.13 -1.60
C LEU A 29 16.40 -9.90 -1.94
N GLY A 30 15.39 -9.57 -1.13
CA GLY A 30 14.51 -8.42 -1.30
C GLY A 30 15.19 -7.08 -1.09
N GLY A 31 14.47 -6.03 -1.39
CA GLY A 31 14.93 -4.66 -1.23
C GLY A 31 14.06 -3.64 -1.97
N ALA A 32 14.57 -2.40 -2.02
CA ALA A 32 13.96 -1.32 -2.78
C ALA A 32 15.01 -0.51 -3.50
N SER A 33 14.64 0.07 -4.64
CA SER A 33 15.48 0.95 -5.42
C SER A 33 14.79 2.30 -5.64
N ALA A 34 15.59 3.34 -5.84
CA ALA A 34 15.12 4.65 -6.24
C ALA A 34 15.42 4.87 -7.72
N LEU A 35 14.51 5.53 -8.40
CA LEU A 35 14.72 6.09 -9.73
C LEU A 35 14.63 7.61 -9.64
N VAL A 36 15.57 8.29 -10.29
CA VAL A 36 15.59 9.76 -10.36
C VAL A 36 15.17 10.18 -11.75
N PHE A 37 14.16 11.04 -11.82
CA PHE A 37 13.65 11.57 -13.08
C PHE A 37 14.02 13.03 -13.25
N GLY A 38 14.49 13.38 -14.42
CA GLY A 38 14.63 14.76 -14.84
C GLY A 38 13.27 15.44 -15.08
N PRO A 39 13.25 16.78 -15.22
CA PRO A 39 12.02 17.53 -15.46
C PRO A 39 11.27 17.13 -16.74
N ASP A 40 12.00 16.55 -17.71
CA ASP A 40 11.46 16.06 -18.97
C ASP A 40 10.97 14.59 -18.91
N GLY A 41 11.12 13.93 -17.74
CA GLY A 41 10.77 12.52 -17.52
C GLY A 41 11.87 11.53 -17.87
N THR A 42 13.05 11.99 -18.28
CA THR A 42 14.20 11.09 -18.49
C THR A 42 14.68 10.51 -17.17
N ILE A 43 15.04 9.23 -17.15
CA ILE A 43 15.69 8.60 -15.99
C ILE A 43 17.13 9.08 -15.95
N GLU A 44 17.49 9.84 -14.92
CA GLU A 44 18.83 10.39 -14.73
C GLU A 44 19.71 9.47 -13.88
N ASP A 45 19.12 8.74 -12.93
CA ASP A 45 19.85 7.82 -12.05
C ASP A 45 18.95 6.71 -11.53
N SER A 46 19.57 5.60 -11.11
CA SER A 46 18.92 4.50 -10.40
C SER A 46 19.88 3.85 -9.42
N TYR A 47 19.46 3.66 -8.19
CA TYR A 47 20.28 3.06 -7.15
C TYR A 47 19.44 2.37 -6.09
N ARG A 48 20.07 1.44 -5.36
CA ARG A 48 19.42 0.67 -4.31
C ARG A 48 19.40 1.45 -2.99
N ILE A 49 18.23 1.52 -2.34
CA ILE A 49 18.02 2.19 -1.05
C ILE A 49 17.75 1.20 0.10
N LEU A 50 17.41 -0.05 -0.25
CA LEU A 50 17.18 -1.15 0.70
C LEU A 50 17.71 -2.44 0.10
N GLN A 51 18.28 -3.32 0.94
CA GLN A 51 18.78 -4.63 0.52
C GLN A 51 18.76 -5.61 1.70
N ASN A 52 18.89 -6.90 1.37
CA ASN A 52 18.92 -7.99 2.35
C ASN A 52 17.62 -8.11 3.19
N THR A 53 16.51 -7.77 2.59
CA THR A 53 15.15 -7.95 3.12
C THR A 53 14.44 -9.08 2.39
N THR A 54 13.19 -9.37 2.73
CA THR A 54 12.45 -10.50 2.18
C THR A 54 11.07 -10.05 1.78
N PHE A 55 10.65 -10.32 0.53
CA PHE A 55 9.30 -10.00 0.04
C PHE A 55 8.87 -8.57 0.39
N ASN A 56 9.58 -7.59 -0.15
CA ASN A 56 9.11 -6.22 0.01
C ASN A 56 7.91 -6.00 -0.90
N CYS A 57 6.77 -5.73 -0.31
CA CYS A 57 5.59 -5.34 -1.04
C CYS A 57 5.41 -3.82 -1.04
N ALA A 58 4.24 -3.30 -0.76
CA ALA A 58 3.98 -1.88 -0.84
C ALA A 58 4.73 -1.05 0.23
N GLY A 59 4.48 0.22 0.24
CA GLY A 59 5.10 1.17 1.16
C GLY A 59 4.51 2.56 1.00
N VAL A 60 5.11 3.54 1.68
CA VAL A 60 4.65 4.93 1.63
C VAL A 60 5.80 5.92 1.76
N ILE A 61 5.66 7.07 1.09
CA ILE A 61 6.49 8.24 1.36
C ILE A 61 6.04 8.89 2.67
N THR A 62 6.96 9.09 3.60
CA THR A 62 6.64 9.77 4.85
C THR A 62 6.49 11.28 4.65
N PRO A 63 5.78 11.99 5.56
CA PRO A 63 5.74 13.45 5.53
C PRO A 63 7.12 14.12 5.65
N TRP A 64 8.11 13.41 6.17
CA TRP A 64 9.52 13.87 6.26
C TRP A 64 10.40 13.31 5.14
N LYS A 65 9.76 12.79 4.06
CA LYS A 65 10.41 12.41 2.79
C LYS A 65 11.37 11.21 2.87
N THR A 66 11.16 10.29 3.80
CA THR A 66 11.74 8.94 3.73
C THR A 66 10.73 7.96 3.12
N TRP A 67 11.19 6.82 2.63
CA TRP A 67 10.35 5.73 2.15
C TRP A 67 10.22 4.66 3.23
N LEU A 68 8.99 4.23 3.51
CA LEU A 68 8.73 3.03 4.30
C LEU A 68 8.47 1.87 3.35
N SER A 69 9.21 0.77 3.52
CA SER A 69 9.06 -0.46 2.74
C SER A 69 8.60 -1.59 3.65
N CYS A 70 7.61 -2.34 3.22
CA CYS A 70 6.98 -3.41 3.98
C CYS A 70 7.53 -4.78 3.58
N GLU A 71 7.84 -5.66 4.54
CA GLU A 71 8.14 -7.07 4.28
C GLU A 71 6.87 -7.91 4.48
N GLU A 72 6.41 -8.56 3.41
CA GLU A 72 5.19 -9.35 3.37
C GLU A 72 5.48 -10.81 3.71
N ILE A 73 5.94 -11.05 4.92
CA ILE A 73 6.13 -12.38 5.51
C ILE A 73 5.62 -12.40 6.96
N PRO A 74 5.27 -13.55 7.54
CA PRO A 74 4.72 -13.63 8.91
C PRO A 74 5.58 -13.00 10.01
N THR A 75 6.87 -12.84 9.78
CA THR A 75 7.83 -12.17 10.67
C THR A 75 8.34 -10.85 10.07
N GLY A 76 7.66 -10.33 9.06
CA GLY A 76 8.04 -9.14 8.31
C GLY A 76 8.12 -7.88 9.17
N LEU A 77 8.94 -6.96 8.73
CA LEU A 77 9.15 -5.66 9.32
C LEU A 77 8.83 -4.56 8.32
N VAL A 78 8.55 -3.38 8.82
CA VAL A 78 8.62 -2.16 8.03
C VAL A 78 10.05 -1.59 8.13
N TRP A 79 10.58 -1.11 7.02
CA TRP A 79 11.91 -0.52 6.93
C TRP A 79 11.82 0.95 6.52
N GLU A 80 12.54 1.82 7.22
CA GLU A 80 12.69 3.21 6.80
C GLU A 80 13.95 3.35 5.94
N CYS A 81 13.76 3.86 4.73
CA CYS A 81 14.81 4.05 3.73
C CYS A 81 15.01 5.54 3.45
N ASP A 82 16.27 5.95 3.33
CA ASP A 82 16.62 7.26 2.78
C ASP A 82 16.51 7.18 1.25
N PRO A 83 15.58 7.91 0.61
CA PRO A 83 15.40 7.84 -0.82
C PRO A 83 16.60 8.37 -1.63
N PHE A 84 17.53 9.06 -1.00
CA PHE A 84 18.77 9.52 -1.62
C PHE A 84 19.93 8.52 -1.47
N GLY A 85 19.73 7.41 -0.74
CA GLY A 85 20.76 6.38 -0.54
C GLY A 85 21.96 6.83 0.31
N ILE A 86 21.87 7.98 0.99
CA ILE A 86 22.96 8.51 1.79
C ILE A 86 23.05 7.81 3.15
N GLN A 87 21.88 7.53 3.75
CA GLN A 87 21.79 6.83 5.02
C GLN A 87 21.35 5.38 4.79
N ALA A 88 21.91 4.47 5.58
CA ALA A 88 21.48 3.09 5.55
C ALA A 88 20.02 2.95 6.01
N ALA A 89 19.27 2.10 5.33
CA ALA A 89 17.92 1.75 5.77
C ALA A 89 17.93 1.10 7.16
N ARG A 90 16.87 1.29 7.92
CA ARG A 90 16.74 0.72 9.27
C ARG A 90 15.41 0.03 9.48
N PRO A 91 15.39 -1.12 10.18
CA PRO A 91 14.16 -1.80 10.55
C PRO A 91 13.38 -1.03 11.62
N LEU A 92 12.06 -1.19 11.63
CA LEU A 92 11.12 -0.55 12.54
C LEU A 92 10.34 -1.60 13.36
N PRO A 93 10.98 -2.38 14.24
CA PRO A 93 10.31 -3.47 14.95
C PRO A 93 9.16 -3.00 15.86
N ALA A 94 9.12 -1.73 16.23
CA ALA A 94 8.04 -1.18 17.03
C ALA A 94 6.69 -1.16 16.28
N LEU A 95 6.69 -1.27 14.96
CA LEU A 95 5.48 -1.34 14.14
C LEU A 95 4.85 -2.75 14.12
N GLY A 96 5.51 -3.73 14.73
CA GLY A 96 5.03 -5.13 14.82
C GLY A 96 5.72 -6.08 13.86
N LEU A 97 5.41 -7.38 13.99
CA LEU A 97 5.89 -8.46 13.14
C LEU A 97 4.69 -9.19 12.53
N PHE A 98 4.42 -8.96 11.27
CA PHE A 98 3.37 -9.61 10.50
C PHE A 98 3.64 -9.46 8.99
N SER A 99 2.84 -10.07 8.16
CA SER A 99 2.91 -9.91 6.70
C SER A 99 2.49 -8.48 6.34
N HIS A 100 3.45 -7.54 6.46
CA HIS A 100 3.20 -6.14 6.18
C HIS A 100 3.01 -5.92 4.69
N GLU A 101 1.79 -5.54 4.31
CA GLU A 101 1.50 -5.18 2.93
C GLU A 101 1.77 -3.69 2.69
N ALA A 102 1.03 -2.82 3.35
CA ALA A 102 1.14 -1.39 3.15
C ALA A 102 1.04 -0.58 4.44
N VAL A 103 1.49 0.68 4.37
CA VAL A 103 1.46 1.65 5.47
C VAL A 103 0.86 2.97 4.98
N ALA A 104 -0.02 3.58 5.77
CA ALA A 104 -0.47 4.95 5.59
C ALA A 104 -0.22 5.79 6.86
N ILE A 105 0.04 7.08 6.70
CA ILE A 105 0.42 7.95 7.81
C ILE A 105 -0.57 9.11 7.96
N ASP A 106 -1.22 9.19 9.10
CA ASP A 106 -1.95 10.37 9.56
C ASP A 106 -1.00 11.24 10.40
N SER A 107 -0.45 12.26 9.78
CA SER A 107 0.49 13.16 10.44
C SER A 107 -0.18 14.11 11.45
N GLU A 108 -1.46 14.39 11.30
CA GLU A 108 -2.20 15.26 12.21
C GLU A 108 -2.47 14.54 13.54
N ARG A 109 -2.95 13.29 13.47
CA ARG A 109 -3.16 12.44 14.65
C ARG A 109 -1.92 11.71 15.10
N ARG A 110 -0.87 11.71 14.25
CA ARG A 110 0.38 10.98 14.49
C ARG A 110 0.15 9.49 14.66
N VAL A 111 -0.48 8.89 13.66
CA VAL A 111 -0.85 7.46 13.63
C VAL A 111 -0.39 6.85 12.32
N PHE A 112 0.09 5.62 12.39
CA PHE A 112 0.39 4.78 11.23
C PHE A 112 -0.68 3.70 11.13
N TYR A 113 -1.27 3.52 9.97
CA TYR A 113 -2.23 2.46 9.66
C TYR A 113 -1.55 1.44 8.77
N MET A 114 -1.79 0.15 9.01
CA MET A 114 -1.09 -0.93 8.31
C MET A 114 -2.05 -2.08 8.00
N THR A 115 -1.90 -2.63 6.81
CA THR A 115 -2.58 -3.84 6.35
C THR A 115 -1.69 -5.07 6.53
N GLU A 116 -2.32 -6.22 6.66
CA GLU A 116 -1.68 -7.53 6.74
C GLU A 116 -2.26 -8.43 5.66
N ASP A 117 -1.41 -8.86 4.71
CA ASP A 117 -1.82 -9.83 3.70
C ASP A 117 -1.76 -11.25 4.25
N MET A 118 -2.87 -11.68 4.78
CA MET A 118 -3.15 -13.04 5.24
C MET A 118 -4.66 -13.30 5.15
N PRO A 119 -5.11 -14.55 4.86
CA PRO A 119 -6.54 -14.87 4.81
C PRO A 119 -7.28 -14.59 6.12
N ASP A 120 -6.57 -14.67 7.25
CA ASP A 120 -7.06 -14.28 8.57
C ASP A 120 -6.42 -12.97 9.05
N GLY A 121 -6.05 -12.10 8.12
CA GLY A 121 -5.33 -10.84 8.36
C GLY A 121 -6.09 -9.90 9.29
N ARG A 122 -5.37 -8.94 9.80
CA ARG A 122 -5.90 -7.87 10.65
C ARG A 122 -5.55 -6.52 10.08
N PHE A 123 -6.29 -5.51 10.54
CA PHE A 123 -5.94 -4.12 10.27
C PHE A 123 -5.35 -3.50 11.53
N TYR A 124 -4.16 -2.95 11.40
CA TYR A 124 -3.39 -2.44 12.53
C TYR A 124 -3.28 -0.92 12.50
N ARG A 125 -3.03 -0.34 13.68
CA ARG A 125 -2.43 0.97 13.78
C ARG A 125 -1.29 0.97 14.79
N TRP A 126 -0.32 1.83 14.54
CA TRP A 126 0.72 2.12 15.51
C TRP A 126 0.62 3.57 15.95
N VAL A 127 0.60 3.77 17.27
CA VAL A 127 0.49 5.09 17.90
C VAL A 127 1.78 5.37 18.66
N PRO A 128 2.64 6.31 18.18
CA PRO A 128 3.88 6.67 18.86
C PRO A 128 3.61 7.25 20.25
N THR A 129 4.55 7.04 21.17
CA THR A 129 4.53 7.77 22.43
C THR A 129 4.77 9.26 22.19
N ALA A 130 4.38 10.10 23.14
CA ALA A 130 4.62 11.55 23.07
C ALA A 130 6.13 11.91 22.99
N GLY A 131 7.00 11.02 23.48
CA GLY A 131 8.46 11.18 23.37
C GLY A 131 9.00 10.72 22.01
N ASP A 132 8.32 9.80 21.35
CA ASP A 132 8.72 9.30 20.02
C ASP A 132 8.33 10.25 18.89
N TRP A 133 7.12 10.80 18.95
CA TRP A 133 6.68 11.85 18.03
C TRP A 133 6.08 13.03 18.82
N PRO A 134 6.92 13.92 19.34
CA PRO A 134 6.46 15.09 20.08
C PRO A 134 5.55 16.00 19.24
N ALA A 135 4.64 16.71 19.90
CA ALA A 135 3.82 17.71 19.22
C ALA A 135 4.71 18.80 18.59
N GLY A 136 4.47 19.06 17.30
CA GLY A 136 5.27 20.01 16.52
C GLY A 136 6.60 19.46 16.00
N ALA A 137 6.99 18.23 16.35
CA ALA A 137 8.15 17.60 15.73
C ALA A 137 7.84 17.24 14.27
N PRO A 138 8.80 17.48 13.34
CA PRO A 138 8.58 17.26 11.92
C PRO A 138 8.51 15.79 11.54
N ARG A 139 8.98 14.88 12.42
CA ARG A 139 9.01 13.43 12.15
C ARG A 139 8.87 12.61 13.43
N ALA A 140 8.43 11.36 13.27
CA ALA A 140 8.52 10.33 14.29
C ALA A 140 9.91 9.68 14.32
N ASN A 141 10.31 9.18 15.50
CA ASN A 141 11.48 8.30 15.63
C ASN A 141 11.15 6.85 15.29
N MET A 142 9.88 6.45 15.42
CA MET A 142 9.34 5.11 15.16
C MET A 142 10.02 4.00 15.98
N ASN A 143 10.38 4.29 17.21
CA ASN A 143 11.03 3.36 18.13
C ASN A 143 10.14 2.96 19.31
N GLN A 144 9.21 3.82 19.71
CA GLN A 144 8.37 3.60 20.90
C GLN A 144 6.92 4.02 20.64
N GLY A 145 6.02 3.06 20.74
CA GLY A 145 4.60 3.27 20.50
C GLY A 145 3.77 2.06 20.91
N LEU A 146 2.50 2.13 20.63
CA LEU A 146 1.52 1.07 20.87
C LEU A 146 1.05 0.49 19.53
N LEU A 147 1.30 -0.77 19.30
CA LEU A 147 0.65 -1.53 18.23
C LEU A 147 -0.76 -1.89 18.69
N GLN A 148 -1.75 -1.56 17.88
CA GLN A 148 -3.15 -1.81 18.15
C GLN A 148 -3.83 -2.46 16.95
N VAL A 149 -4.85 -3.26 17.23
CA VAL A 149 -5.61 -4.03 16.25
C VAL A 149 -7.04 -3.49 16.21
N LEU A 150 -7.61 -3.41 15.02
CA LEU A 150 -8.98 -2.93 14.82
C LEU A 150 -9.99 -3.93 15.39
N LYS A 151 -10.92 -3.42 16.18
CA LYS A 151 -12.09 -4.14 16.67
C LYS A 151 -13.36 -3.44 16.21
N VAL A 152 -14.22 -4.15 15.50
CA VAL A 152 -15.53 -3.65 15.06
C VAL A 152 -16.58 -3.98 16.10
N GLU A 153 -17.56 -3.09 16.33
CA GLU A 153 -18.70 -3.36 17.19
C GLU A 153 -19.67 -4.31 16.47
N GLY A 154 -19.75 -5.55 16.95
CA GLY A 154 -20.54 -6.61 16.33
C GLY A 154 -19.78 -7.32 15.20
N ASP A 155 -20.50 -7.76 14.19
CA ASP A 155 -19.93 -8.45 13.03
C ASP A 155 -19.43 -7.43 12.01
N VAL A 156 -18.20 -7.61 11.52
CA VAL A 156 -17.60 -6.77 10.48
C VAL A 156 -18.42 -6.79 9.17
N ALA A 157 -19.11 -7.88 8.88
CA ALA A 157 -20.01 -7.99 7.74
C ALA A 157 -21.17 -6.97 7.77
N ASN A 158 -21.52 -6.41 8.91
CA ASN A 158 -22.52 -5.34 8.99
C ASN A 158 -22.08 -4.07 8.27
N ALA A 159 -20.77 -3.86 8.06
CA ALA A 159 -20.21 -2.74 7.31
C ALA A 159 -20.60 -2.74 5.82
N LEU A 160 -21.08 -3.87 5.30
CA LEU A 160 -21.70 -3.96 3.96
C LEU A 160 -23.02 -3.19 3.84
N ASN A 161 -23.68 -2.95 4.96
CA ASN A 161 -25.00 -2.29 5.00
C ASN A 161 -24.93 -0.84 5.49
N GLY A 162 -23.71 -0.32 5.66
CA GLY A 162 -23.44 1.04 6.12
C GLY A 162 -22.46 1.12 7.27
N PRO A 163 -22.15 2.33 7.75
CA PRO A 163 -21.12 2.53 8.74
C PRO A 163 -21.40 1.83 10.07
N VAL A 164 -20.44 1.06 10.55
CA VAL A 164 -20.44 0.46 11.90
C VAL A 164 -19.31 1.05 12.74
N ARG A 165 -19.49 1.09 14.06
CA ARG A 165 -18.46 1.62 14.95
C ARG A 165 -17.29 0.67 15.09
N TYR A 166 -16.13 1.25 15.26
CA TYR A 166 -14.91 0.51 15.61
C TYR A 166 -14.20 1.11 16.82
N SER A 167 -13.32 0.32 17.40
CA SER A 167 -12.39 0.70 18.46
C SER A 167 -11.03 0.04 18.20
N TRP A 168 -10.05 0.36 19.04
CA TRP A 168 -8.72 -0.21 18.94
C TRP A 168 -8.37 -0.93 20.23
N VAL A 169 -7.79 -2.12 20.11
CA VAL A 169 -7.26 -2.90 21.23
C VAL A 169 -5.76 -3.10 21.07
N ASN A 170 -5.01 -3.08 22.18
CA ASN A 170 -3.57 -3.30 22.11
C ASN A 170 -3.28 -4.73 21.65
N ALA A 171 -2.32 -4.89 20.75
CA ALA A 171 -1.81 -6.20 20.37
C ALA A 171 -1.32 -6.96 21.61
N ALA A 172 -1.61 -8.26 21.67
CA ALA A 172 -1.28 -9.07 22.84
C ALA A 172 0.23 -9.18 23.07
N ASN A 173 0.98 -9.33 22.02
CA ASN A 173 2.45 -9.34 22.02
C ASN A 173 2.99 -8.64 20.76
N PRO A 174 3.26 -7.34 20.79
CA PRO A 174 3.73 -6.60 19.61
C PRO A 174 5.11 -7.01 19.12
N ASN A 175 5.89 -7.73 19.94
CA ASN A 175 7.26 -8.15 19.63
C ASN A 175 7.35 -9.61 19.11
N ALA A 176 6.21 -10.23 18.84
CA ALA A 176 6.16 -11.58 18.27
C ALA A 176 5.26 -11.59 17.03
N PRO A 177 5.38 -12.62 16.17
CA PRO A 177 4.53 -12.74 14.99
C PRO A 177 3.05 -12.65 15.36
N GLN A 178 2.31 -11.75 14.70
CA GLN A 178 0.90 -11.53 15.02
C GLN A 178 0.03 -12.72 14.64
N THR A 179 0.43 -13.54 13.67
CA THR A 179 -0.21 -14.82 13.33
C THR A 179 -0.30 -15.78 14.52
N GLU A 180 0.65 -15.70 15.46
CA GLU A 180 0.68 -16.51 16.68
C GLU A 180 -0.02 -15.84 17.87
N ASN A 181 -0.39 -14.58 17.74
CA ASN A 181 -0.90 -13.74 18.83
C ASN A 181 -2.23 -13.06 18.49
N ARG A 182 -3.07 -13.73 17.68
CA ARG A 182 -4.40 -13.21 17.29
C ARG A 182 -5.29 -12.97 18.49
N LEU A 183 -5.90 -11.80 18.53
CA LEU A 183 -6.94 -11.48 19.51
C LEU A 183 -8.29 -11.92 18.94
N PRO A 184 -9.05 -12.80 19.62
CA PRO A 184 -10.25 -13.41 19.06
C PRO A 184 -11.37 -12.40 18.75
N ASP A 185 -11.40 -11.27 19.45
CA ASP A 185 -12.43 -10.24 19.30
C ASP A 185 -12.07 -9.14 18.28
N THR A 186 -11.01 -9.32 17.49
CA THR A 186 -10.61 -8.35 16.46
C THR A 186 -11.20 -8.70 15.11
N ALA A 187 -11.45 -7.69 14.28
CA ALA A 187 -11.98 -7.89 12.93
C ALA A 187 -10.98 -8.61 12.04
N VAL A 188 -11.48 -9.54 11.24
CA VAL A 188 -10.72 -10.26 10.21
C VAL A 188 -10.91 -9.54 8.88
N PHE A 189 -9.82 -9.37 8.14
CA PHE A 189 -9.78 -8.84 6.79
C PHE A 189 -8.99 -9.81 5.92
N ASP A 190 -9.65 -10.39 4.91
CA ASP A 190 -9.11 -11.45 4.08
C ASP A 190 -8.16 -10.88 3.01
N GLY A 191 -6.85 -11.01 3.25
CA GLY A 191 -5.83 -10.47 2.35
C GLY A 191 -5.84 -8.94 2.32
N GLY A 192 -5.35 -8.29 3.39
CA GLY A 192 -5.28 -6.83 3.46
C GLY A 192 -4.17 -6.29 2.57
N GLU A 193 -4.53 -5.45 1.62
CA GLU A 193 -3.69 -4.89 0.56
C GLU A 193 -3.38 -3.41 0.78
N GLY A 194 -3.28 -2.63 -0.28
CA GLY A 194 -2.97 -1.21 -0.24
C GLY A 194 -3.79 -0.42 0.78
N VAL A 195 -3.18 0.59 1.38
CA VAL A 195 -3.83 1.51 2.33
C VAL A 195 -3.44 2.95 2.06
N TRP A 196 -4.39 3.86 2.16
CA TRP A 196 -4.17 5.30 2.00
C TRP A 196 -4.94 6.13 3.01
N TYR A 197 -4.30 7.18 3.55
CA TYR A 197 -4.93 8.15 4.44
C TYR A 197 -5.04 9.53 3.78
N GLN A 198 -6.23 10.11 3.81
CA GLN A 198 -6.46 11.50 3.43
C GLN A 198 -7.74 12.04 4.05
N ASN A 199 -7.70 13.27 4.55
CA ASN A 199 -8.89 14.01 5.00
C ASN A 199 -9.79 13.23 5.97
N ASP A 200 -9.23 12.73 7.07
CA ASP A 200 -9.94 11.94 8.08
C ASP A 200 -10.47 10.57 7.62
N ARG A 201 -10.05 10.11 6.47
CA ARG A 201 -10.43 8.81 5.91
C ARG A 201 -9.21 7.94 5.66
N VAL A 202 -9.35 6.68 6.01
CA VAL A 202 -8.39 5.63 5.63
C VAL A 202 -9.09 4.67 4.70
N PHE A 203 -8.60 4.55 3.49
CA PHE A 203 -9.04 3.55 2.53
C PHE A 203 -8.07 2.39 2.53
N PHE A 204 -8.58 1.17 2.50
CA PHE A 204 -7.75 -0.03 2.31
C PHE A 204 -8.52 -1.10 1.53
N ALA A 205 -7.78 -1.95 0.83
CA ALA A 205 -8.33 -3.05 0.07
C ALA A 205 -8.16 -4.39 0.78
N THR A 206 -9.01 -5.35 0.44
CA THR A 206 -8.87 -6.76 0.78
C THR A 206 -9.05 -7.60 -0.48
N LYS A 207 -7.97 -8.31 -0.89
CA LYS A 207 -7.93 -9.08 -2.14
C LYS A 207 -8.74 -10.38 -2.06
N GLY A 208 -8.78 -11.03 -0.91
CA GLY A 208 -9.48 -12.30 -0.74
C GLY A 208 -10.99 -12.23 -0.96
N ASP A 209 -11.59 -11.06 -0.77
CA ASP A 209 -13.03 -10.83 -0.97
C ASP A 209 -13.34 -9.65 -1.92
N ASP A 210 -12.33 -9.11 -2.60
CA ASP A 210 -12.43 -8.00 -3.59
C ASP A 210 -13.21 -6.80 -3.05
N ARG A 211 -12.82 -6.30 -1.86
CA ARG A 211 -13.46 -5.17 -1.20
C ARG A 211 -12.56 -3.98 -1.06
N LEU A 212 -13.20 -2.81 -1.08
CA LEU A 212 -12.62 -1.55 -0.66
C LEU A 212 -13.33 -1.05 0.60
N TRP A 213 -12.57 -0.80 1.64
CA TRP A 213 -13.03 -0.34 2.94
C TRP A 213 -12.69 1.12 3.16
N MET A 214 -13.49 1.80 3.97
CA MET A 214 -13.22 3.17 4.41
C MET A 214 -13.43 3.30 5.92
N LEU A 215 -12.38 3.71 6.64
CA LEU A 215 -12.50 4.17 8.02
C LEU A 215 -12.66 5.68 8.06
N ASN A 216 -13.66 6.16 8.77
CA ASN A 216 -13.76 7.55 9.17
C ASN A 216 -13.12 7.71 10.56
N THR A 217 -11.95 8.35 10.61
CA THR A 217 -11.15 8.45 11.84
C THR A 217 -11.73 9.41 12.87
N THR A 218 -12.56 10.36 12.45
CA THR A 218 -13.26 11.29 13.32
C THR A 218 -14.55 10.67 13.90
N ALA A 219 -15.37 10.05 13.04
CA ALA A 219 -16.60 9.38 13.49
C ALA A 219 -16.35 8.03 14.18
N GLN A 220 -15.16 7.47 13.99
CA GLN A 220 -14.78 6.11 14.41
C GLN A 220 -15.74 5.05 13.86
N THR A 221 -15.96 5.11 12.55
CA THR A 221 -16.78 4.16 11.82
C THR A 221 -16.01 3.55 10.65
N ILE A 222 -16.36 2.31 10.30
CA ILE A 222 -15.88 1.59 9.14
C ILE A 222 -17.06 1.18 8.27
N GLU A 223 -16.91 1.26 6.97
CA GLU A 223 -17.88 0.80 5.99
C GLU A 223 -17.18 0.20 4.75
N VAL A 224 -17.90 -0.65 4.04
CA VAL A 224 -17.49 -1.13 2.71
C VAL A 224 -17.97 -0.12 1.67
N VAL A 225 -17.05 0.43 0.90
CA VAL A 225 -17.36 1.39 -0.19
C VAL A 225 -17.41 0.73 -1.54
N TYR A 226 -16.85 -0.46 -1.67
CA TYR A 226 -16.97 -1.33 -2.83
C TYR A 226 -16.92 -2.80 -2.41
N ASP A 227 -17.73 -3.63 -3.06
CA ASP A 227 -17.77 -5.10 -2.89
C ASP A 227 -18.11 -5.74 -4.24
N MET A 228 -17.15 -6.42 -4.84
CA MET A 228 -17.31 -7.06 -6.15
C MET A 228 -18.47 -8.08 -6.15
N ALA A 229 -18.67 -8.79 -5.06
CA ALA A 229 -19.72 -9.80 -4.95
C ALA A 229 -21.14 -9.23 -5.08
N THR A 230 -21.32 -7.96 -4.74
CA THR A 230 -22.64 -7.28 -4.79
C THR A 230 -22.70 -6.18 -5.85
N ALA A 231 -21.57 -5.81 -6.44
CA ALA A 231 -21.50 -4.79 -7.47
C ALA A 231 -22.29 -5.17 -8.72
N THR A 232 -22.97 -4.20 -9.30
CA THR A 232 -23.75 -4.37 -10.52
C THR A 232 -23.24 -3.45 -11.62
N ALA A 233 -23.48 -3.82 -12.89
CA ALA A 233 -23.07 -3.00 -14.02
C ALA A 233 -23.65 -1.56 -13.93
N PRO A 234 -22.85 -0.54 -14.22
CA PRO A 234 -21.51 -0.59 -14.83
C PRO A 234 -20.34 -0.69 -13.82
N ASN A 235 -20.60 -0.81 -12.53
CA ASN A 235 -19.58 -0.72 -11.47
C ASN A 235 -18.94 -2.08 -11.08
N ASN A 236 -19.33 -3.20 -11.69
CA ASN A 236 -18.74 -4.52 -11.43
C ASN A 236 -17.48 -4.75 -12.28
N ILE A 237 -16.53 -3.83 -12.20
CA ILE A 237 -15.35 -3.81 -13.06
C ILE A 237 -14.02 -3.98 -12.30
N LEU A 238 -14.01 -3.80 -11.00
CA LEU A 238 -12.82 -3.84 -10.18
C LEU A 238 -12.73 -5.21 -9.47
N SER A 239 -11.68 -5.96 -9.78
CA SER A 239 -11.38 -7.28 -9.20
C SER A 239 -9.87 -7.44 -9.01
N GLY A 240 -9.43 -8.32 -8.10
CA GLY A 240 -8.02 -8.41 -7.76
C GLY A 240 -7.53 -7.08 -7.18
N VAL A 241 -8.34 -6.49 -6.29
CA VAL A 241 -8.00 -5.19 -5.68
C VAL A 241 -6.68 -5.30 -4.92
N ASP A 242 -5.78 -4.37 -5.17
CA ASP A 242 -4.46 -4.40 -4.60
C ASP A 242 -4.02 -3.00 -4.13
N ASN A 243 -3.16 -2.34 -4.86
CA ASN A 243 -2.56 -1.09 -4.44
C ASN A 243 -3.55 0.09 -4.47
N ILE A 244 -3.49 0.95 -3.45
CA ILE A 244 -4.35 2.13 -3.34
C ILE A 244 -3.50 3.40 -3.26
N THR A 245 -3.92 4.41 -4.02
CA THR A 245 -3.44 5.78 -3.85
C THR A 245 -4.60 6.75 -4.06
N MET A 246 -4.34 8.04 -3.94
CA MET A 246 -5.33 9.07 -4.27
C MET A 246 -4.77 10.06 -5.28
N THR A 247 -5.66 10.57 -6.13
CA THR A 247 -5.32 11.66 -7.01
C THR A 247 -5.05 12.95 -6.21
N PRO A 248 -4.35 13.93 -6.77
CA PRO A 248 -4.20 15.23 -6.14
C PRO A 248 -5.55 15.94 -5.84
N PHE A 249 -6.64 15.48 -6.44
CA PHE A 249 -7.99 16.04 -6.27
C PHE A 249 -8.83 15.28 -5.24
N GLY A 250 -8.35 14.13 -4.77
CA GLY A 250 -8.96 13.36 -3.68
C GLY A 250 -9.84 12.18 -4.11
N GLU A 251 -9.80 11.77 -5.39
CA GLU A 251 -10.39 10.52 -5.81
C GLU A 251 -9.48 9.34 -5.45
N VAL A 252 -10.08 8.21 -5.10
CA VAL A 252 -9.35 6.96 -4.81
C VAL A 252 -9.01 6.26 -6.11
N LEU A 253 -7.75 5.88 -6.25
CA LEU A 253 -7.26 5.01 -7.33
C LEU A 253 -6.96 3.65 -6.74
N VAL A 254 -7.51 2.62 -7.36
CA VAL A 254 -7.25 1.21 -7.03
C VAL A 254 -6.60 0.55 -8.22
N ALA A 255 -5.47 -0.11 -8.01
CA ALA A 255 -4.80 -0.94 -8.99
C ALA A 255 -5.18 -2.40 -8.81
N GLU A 256 -5.15 -3.16 -9.90
CA GLU A 256 -5.47 -4.59 -9.91
C GLU A 256 -4.21 -5.46 -9.98
N ASP A 257 -4.21 -6.56 -9.24
CA ASP A 257 -3.32 -7.70 -9.41
C ASP A 257 -4.01 -8.76 -10.26
N GLY A 258 -3.53 -8.94 -11.48
CA GLY A 258 -4.10 -9.86 -12.45
C GLY A 258 -5.41 -9.38 -13.11
N GLY A 259 -6.09 -10.30 -13.76
CA GLY A 259 -7.39 -10.05 -14.36
C GLY A 259 -7.37 -9.02 -15.48
N SER A 260 -8.11 -7.95 -15.34
CA SER A 260 -8.21 -6.90 -16.36
C SER A 260 -7.01 -5.95 -16.35
N MET A 261 -6.16 -5.98 -15.33
CA MET A 261 -4.98 -5.10 -15.20
C MET A 261 -5.34 -3.64 -15.39
N GLN A 262 -6.26 -3.16 -14.58
CA GLN A 262 -6.76 -1.79 -14.60
C GLN A 262 -6.25 -0.97 -13.44
N VAL A 263 -6.20 0.34 -13.63
CA VAL A 263 -6.29 1.32 -12.57
C VAL A 263 -7.68 1.92 -12.65
N VAL A 264 -8.44 1.81 -11.57
CA VAL A 264 -9.83 2.25 -11.50
C VAL A 264 -9.97 3.42 -10.54
N VAL A 265 -10.64 4.47 -11.00
CA VAL A 265 -11.05 5.60 -10.15
C VAL A 265 -12.33 5.23 -9.43
N VAL A 266 -12.32 5.34 -8.12
CA VAL A 266 -13.50 5.17 -7.27
C VAL A 266 -13.94 6.55 -6.78
N TYR A 267 -15.09 7.00 -7.24
CA TYR A 267 -15.67 8.30 -6.88
C TYR A 267 -16.47 8.23 -5.57
N PRO A 268 -16.62 9.34 -4.84
CA PRO A 268 -17.37 9.37 -3.59
C PRO A 268 -18.85 8.99 -3.71
N ASP A 269 -19.44 9.09 -4.91
CA ASP A 269 -20.81 8.69 -5.20
C ASP A 269 -20.96 7.20 -5.52
N GLY A 270 -19.87 6.44 -5.45
CA GLY A 270 -19.81 5.01 -5.75
C GLY A 270 -19.66 4.67 -7.23
N LYS A 271 -19.49 5.68 -8.11
CA LYS A 271 -19.20 5.45 -9.53
C LYS A 271 -17.75 4.96 -9.69
N LEU A 272 -17.55 3.94 -10.50
CA LEU A 272 -16.25 3.43 -10.89
C LEU A 272 -15.95 3.79 -12.35
N VAL A 273 -14.72 4.23 -12.62
CA VAL A 273 -14.26 4.57 -13.97
C VAL A 273 -12.87 3.99 -14.19
N PRO A 274 -12.66 3.11 -15.19
CA PRO A 274 -11.32 2.68 -15.55
C PRO A 274 -10.51 3.87 -16.05
N LEU A 275 -9.37 4.13 -15.44
CA LEU A 275 -8.44 5.18 -15.86
C LEU A 275 -7.54 4.66 -16.98
N LEU A 276 -7.03 3.45 -16.82
CA LEU A 276 -6.19 2.77 -17.79
C LEU A 276 -6.32 1.25 -17.66
N GLN A 277 -5.84 0.55 -18.68
CA GLN A 277 -5.70 -0.90 -18.69
C GLN A 277 -4.39 -1.29 -19.39
N ILE A 278 -3.66 -2.25 -18.82
CA ILE A 278 -2.49 -2.86 -19.47
C ILE A 278 -2.92 -4.13 -20.18
N VAL A 279 -3.05 -4.05 -21.50
CA VAL A 279 -3.50 -5.19 -22.32
C VAL A 279 -2.38 -6.20 -22.51
N GLY A 280 -2.71 -7.49 -22.34
CA GLY A 280 -1.77 -8.60 -22.59
C GLY A 280 -0.83 -8.91 -21.43
N GLN A 281 -1.12 -8.39 -20.25
CA GLN A 281 -0.38 -8.67 -19.01
C GLN A 281 -1.29 -9.14 -17.87
N ASP A 282 -2.30 -9.90 -18.18
CA ASP A 282 -3.35 -10.41 -17.30
C ASP A 282 -2.85 -11.29 -16.13
N GLN A 283 -1.58 -11.65 -16.13
CA GLN A 283 -0.89 -12.38 -15.05
C GLN A 283 0.09 -11.50 -14.27
N SER A 284 0.09 -10.21 -14.52
CA SER A 284 0.94 -9.27 -13.80
C SER A 284 0.16 -8.54 -12.71
N GLU A 285 0.78 -7.60 -12.08
CA GLU A 285 0.25 -6.75 -11.02
C GLU A 285 0.59 -5.29 -11.34
N ILE A 286 -0.36 -4.39 -11.17
CA ILE A 286 -0.09 -2.95 -11.22
C ILE A 286 0.19 -2.46 -9.80
N ALA A 287 1.38 -1.93 -9.59
CA ALA A 287 1.81 -1.45 -8.29
C ALA A 287 2.41 -0.04 -8.34
N GLY A 288 2.53 0.58 -7.19
CA GLY A 288 3.32 1.79 -6.98
C GLY A 288 2.83 3.04 -7.72
N ILE A 289 1.51 3.26 -7.83
CA ILE A 289 0.96 4.46 -8.48
C ILE A 289 1.45 5.71 -7.75
N ALA A 290 2.15 6.57 -8.47
CA ALA A 290 2.69 7.82 -7.93
C ALA A 290 2.57 8.97 -8.94
N PHE A 291 2.41 10.19 -8.43
CA PHE A 291 2.35 11.39 -9.25
C PHE A 291 3.64 12.20 -9.16
N SER A 292 4.03 12.83 -10.26
CA SER A 292 5.07 13.86 -10.21
C SER A 292 4.62 15.04 -9.33
N PRO A 293 5.57 15.80 -8.75
CA PRO A 293 5.24 16.92 -7.88
C PRO A 293 4.35 18.00 -8.50
N ASP A 294 4.39 18.12 -9.83
CA ASP A 294 3.55 19.06 -10.59
C ASP A 294 2.19 18.47 -11.04
N GLY A 295 1.95 17.16 -10.71
CA GLY A 295 0.74 16.45 -11.08
C GLY A 295 0.58 16.14 -12.57
N LYS A 296 1.61 16.37 -13.40
CA LYS A 296 1.51 16.21 -14.86
C LYS A 296 1.90 14.82 -15.36
N ARG A 297 2.44 14.01 -14.49
CA ARG A 297 2.86 12.63 -14.80
C ARG A 297 2.37 11.69 -13.73
N MET A 298 1.93 10.54 -14.14
CA MET A 298 1.63 9.40 -13.25
C MET A 298 2.55 8.26 -13.63
N TYR A 299 3.17 7.67 -12.64
CA TYR A 299 4.06 6.52 -12.77
C TYR A 299 3.44 5.33 -12.08
N PHE A 300 3.66 4.14 -12.62
CA PHE A 300 3.25 2.87 -12.00
C PHE A 300 4.08 1.73 -12.59
N THR A 301 4.14 0.62 -11.91
CA THR A 301 4.82 -0.58 -12.40
C THR A 301 3.82 -1.66 -12.82
N SER A 302 4.27 -2.54 -13.69
CA SER A 302 3.70 -3.87 -13.89
C SER A 302 4.78 -4.87 -13.46
N ASP A 303 4.59 -5.50 -12.34
CA ASP A 303 5.67 -6.20 -11.63
C ASP A 303 6.16 -7.46 -12.36
N ARG A 304 5.26 -8.11 -13.07
CA ARG A 304 5.55 -9.34 -13.82
C ARG A 304 5.36 -9.17 -15.33
N GLY A 305 5.22 -7.93 -15.78
CA GLY A 305 4.80 -7.57 -17.14
C GLY A 305 5.85 -7.55 -18.23
N GLY A 306 6.97 -8.19 -18.10
CA GLY A 306 8.12 -8.18 -19.01
C GLY A 306 7.88 -7.85 -20.50
N PRO A 307 8.91 -7.58 -21.30
CA PRO A 307 8.80 -6.99 -22.64
C PRO A 307 7.99 -7.79 -23.67
N ASN A 308 7.60 -9.03 -23.36
CA ASN A 308 6.82 -9.89 -24.24
C ASN A 308 5.35 -10.01 -23.83
N GLY A 309 4.87 -9.21 -22.83
CA GLY A 309 3.48 -9.27 -22.37
C GLY A 309 3.09 -10.59 -21.69
N GLN A 310 4.02 -11.49 -21.53
CA GLN A 310 3.82 -12.79 -20.89
C GLN A 310 4.10 -12.63 -19.39
N GLY A 311 3.22 -11.91 -18.70
CA GLY A 311 3.19 -11.89 -17.25
C GLY A 311 3.01 -13.31 -16.71
N GLY A 312 3.68 -13.65 -15.65
CA GLY A 312 3.61 -14.92 -14.97
C GLY A 312 4.75 -15.03 -13.96
N TYR A 313 4.57 -15.84 -12.94
CA TYR A 313 5.62 -16.18 -11.99
C TYR A 313 6.80 -16.85 -12.73
N GLY A 314 7.75 -16.05 -13.15
CA GLY A 314 8.92 -16.47 -13.88
C GLY A 314 9.95 -15.35 -13.94
N LEU A 315 11.04 -15.51 -14.68
CA LEU A 315 12.09 -14.49 -14.88
C LEU A 315 11.57 -13.25 -15.65
N GLY A 316 10.32 -12.84 -15.40
CA GLY A 316 9.72 -11.63 -15.96
C GLY A 316 10.39 -10.40 -15.36
N LEU A 317 10.89 -9.52 -16.21
CA LEU A 317 11.33 -8.20 -15.81
C LEU A 317 10.09 -7.33 -15.61
N GLY A 318 9.97 -6.67 -14.46
CA GLY A 318 8.97 -5.64 -14.25
C GLY A 318 9.11 -4.50 -15.27
N MET A 319 8.02 -3.82 -15.52
CA MET A 319 7.98 -2.64 -16.41
C MET A 319 7.52 -1.43 -15.63
N LEU A 320 8.22 -0.31 -15.80
CA LEU A 320 7.77 0.99 -15.34
C LEU A 320 7.06 1.72 -16.49
N TYR A 321 5.90 2.27 -16.18
CA TYR A 321 5.12 3.08 -17.09
C TYR A 321 5.07 4.54 -16.63
N GLU A 322 5.06 5.44 -17.59
CA GLU A 322 4.75 6.86 -17.41
C GLU A 322 3.50 7.21 -18.22
N LEU A 323 2.52 7.82 -17.56
CA LEU A 323 1.35 8.40 -18.19
C LEU A 323 1.42 9.93 -18.08
N MET A 324 1.39 10.60 -19.22
CA MET A 324 1.27 12.07 -19.28
C MET A 324 -0.16 12.49 -19.02
N ILE A 325 -0.36 13.33 -18.01
CA ILE A 325 -1.66 13.89 -17.66
C ILE A 325 -1.82 15.20 -18.43
N PRO A 326 -2.80 15.31 -19.33
CA PRO A 326 -3.00 16.54 -20.10
C PRO A 326 -3.46 17.70 -19.21
N ASP A 327 -3.00 18.92 -19.52
CA ASP A 327 -3.38 20.14 -18.79
C ASP A 327 -4.90 20.45 -18.79
N THR A 328 -5.61 19.86 -19.72
CA THR A 328 -7.08 19.89 -19.79
C THR A 328 -7.59 18.48 -20.03
N LEU A 329 -8.26 17.91 -19.04
CA LEU A 329 -9.08 16.72 -19.30
C LEU A 329 -10.17 17.15 -20.29
N PRO A 330 -10.41 16.39 -21.39
CA PRO A 330 -11.55 16.65 -22.23
C PRO A 330 -12.79 16.60 -21.34
N ASN A 331 -13.62 17.63 -21.42
CA ASN A 331 -14.87 17.72 -20.66
C ASN A 331 -15.63 16.41 -20.79
N ALA A 332 -15.75 15.68 -19.66
CA ALA A 332 -16.52 14.46 -19.57
C ALA A 332 -18.03 14.74 -19.65
#